data_3beac2d63ede469b0d9728c0c6444e15
#
_entry.id   3beac2d63ede469b0d9728c0c6444e15
#
_cell.length_a   1.000
_cell.length_b   1.000
_cell.length_c   1.000
_cell.angle_alpha   90.00
_cell.angle_beta   90.00
_cell.angle_gamma   90.00
#
_symmetry.space_group_name_H-M   'P 1'
#
loop_
_entity.id
_entity.type
_entity.pdbx_description
1 polymer ?
#
loop_
_entity_poly.entity_id
_entity_poly.type
_entity_poly.pdbx_seq_one_letter_code
_entity_poly.pdbx_strand_id
1 'polypeptide(L)'
;MRTVKKFSIAFAKWVFIACAVGVIGGIVGSLFHMAVNFATGFRECHSWTLYLMPLAGLFIIFSYRVCKVNEETGTNLIISSVRGNIKVPLLMAPLIFLGTVLTHLTGGSAGREGAALQLGGSIGAKAGELLKLDEKDSSLVIMCGMSAVFAALFGTPLTATFFAMEVISVGVIYYVGLVPCIASSLIAYKISLLAGLAPTKFNITGIPRLSLVSVTQIAALAALCAVISILLCMVMEFSHSRFQMYLPNTYLRIAVGGVVIIVLTLLVGTRDYNGAGVDVIVAALEKGRAHPEAFALKMLFTAITINTGFKGGEIVPTFFIGATFGCTAAGFLGLDPSFGAAIGLVALFCGVVNCPVASILLSYELFGGSGLVLFAVACGVSYMLSGYYGLYSSQKIMYSKTKPEYININAK
;
A
#
# COMPACT_ATOMS: atom_id res chain seq x y z
N MET A 1 -18.10 -33.67 22.15
CA MET A 1 -16.81 -34.22 21.67
C MET A 1 -16.64 -34.12 20.14
N ARG A 2 -17.57 -34.56 19.27
CA ARG A 2 -17.42 -34.48 17.79
C ARG A 2 -17.21 -33.05 17.27
N THR A 3 -17.92 -32.06 17.80
CA THR A 3 -17.81 -30.65 17.39
C THR A 3 -16.43 -30.06 17.74
N VAL A 4 -15.94 -30.28 18.95
CA VAL A 4 -14.60 -29.79 19.37
C VAL A 4 -13.51 -30.40 18.50
N LYS A 5 -13.56 -31.72 18.23
CA LYS A 5 -12.59 -32.37 17.34
C LYS A 5 -12.59 -31.79 15.93
N LYS A 6 -13.77 -31.44 15.37
CA LYS A 6 -13.90 -30.84 14.05
C LYS A 6 -13.22 -29.44 14.01
N PHE A 7 -13.47 -28.59 15.00
CA PHE A 7 -12.85 -27.26 15.08
C PHE A 7 -11.34 -27.34 15.31
N SER A 8 -10.86 -28.27 16.17
CA SER A 8 -9.41 -28.45 16.39
C SER A 8 -8.68 -28.89 15.13
N ILE A 9 -9.28 -29.81 14.33
CA ILE A 9 -8.70 -30.24 13.06
C ILE A 9 -8.66 -29.08 12.05
N ALA A 10 -9.76 -28.32 11.94
CA ALA A 10 -9.81 -27.15 11.06
C ALA A 10 -8.77 -26.10 11.45
N PHE A 11 -8.64 -25.82 12.75
CA PHE A 11 -7.63 -24.92 13.27
C PHE A 11 -6.21 -25.36 12.92
N ALA A 12 -5.87 -26.63 13.19
CA ALA A 12 -4.56 -27.19 12.88
C ALA A 12 -4.26 -27.14 11.36
N LYS A 13 -5.26 -27.49 10.50
CA LYS A 13 -5.15 -27.37 9.04
C LYS A 13 -4.77 -25.95 8.63
N TRP A 14 -5.53 -24.96 9.11
CA TRP A 14 -5.34 -23.57 8.72
C TRP A 14 -4.03 -22.98 9.25
N VAL A 15 -3.64 -23.29 10.48
CA VAL A 15 -2.35 -22.85 11.03
C VAL A 15 -1.22 -23.47 10.22
N PHE A 16 -1.26 -24.75 9.88
CA PHE A 16 -0.22 -25.40 9.08
C PHE A 16 -0.06 -24.78 7.69
N ILE A 17 -1.18 -24.57 6.97
CA ILE A 17 -1.15 -23.92 5.64
C ILE A 17 -0.62 -22.49 5.75
N ALA A 18 -1.09 -21.72 6.73
CA ALA A 18 -0.67 -20.36 6.97
C ALA A 18 0.83 -20.26 7.32
N CYS A 19 1.35 -21.21 8.12
CA CYS A 19 2.77 -21.29 8.42
C CYS A 19 3.60 -21.51 7.16
N ALA A 20 3.21 -22.44 6.29
CA ALA A 20 3.92 -22.71 5.04
C ALA A 20 3.91 -21.49 4.11
N VAL A 21 2.76 -20.84 3.94
CA VAL A 21 2.64 -19.62 3.15
C VAL A 21 3.41 -18.47 3.79
N GLY A 22 3.40 -18.36 5.12
CA GLY A 22 4.15 -17.39 5.89
C GLY A 22 5.67 -17.52 5.71
N VAL A 23 6.19 -18.76 5.68
CA VAL A 23 7.62 -19.02 5.41
C VAL A 23 7.99 -18.57 4.00
N ILE A 24 7.24 -18.99 2.99
CA ILE A 24 7.51 -18.62 1.59
C ILE A 24 7.38 -17.11 1.41
N GLY A 25 6.28 -16.53 1.90
CA GLY A 25 6.03 -15.09 1.82
C GLY A 25 7.07 -14.27 2.58
N GLY A 26 7.54 -14.76 3.73
CA GLY A 26 8.61 -14.14 4.51
C GLY A 26 9.95 -14.10 3.78
N ILE A 27 10.36 -15.22 3.17
CA ILE A 27 11.59 -15.30 2.38
C ILE A 27 11.50 -14.39 1.16
N VAL A 28 10.44 -14.52 0.36
CA VAL A 28 10.28 -13.75 -0.88
C VAL A 28 10.10 -12.26 -0.58
N GLY A 29 9.34 -11.90 0.46
CA GLY A 29 9.15 -10.52 0.90
C GLY A 29 10.46 -9.88 1.39
N SER A 30 11.28 -10.63 2.14
CA SER A 30 12.59 -10.17 2.59
C SER A 30 13.56 -9.95 1.43
N LEU A 31 13.61 -10.88 0.48
CA LEU A 31 14.42 -10.72 -0.74
C LEU A 31 13.98 -9.52 -1.56
N PHE A 32 12.65 -9.31 -1.69
CA PHE A 32 12.10 -8.14 -2.37
C PHE A 32 12.46 -6.83 -1.68
N HIS A 33 12.37 -6.79 -0.36
CA HIS A 33 12.79 -5.63 0.45
C HIS A 33 14.28 -5.31 0.21
N MET A 34 15.16 -6.30 0.31
CA MET A 34 16.58 -6.12 0.09
C MET A 34 16.89 -5.65 -1.34
N ALA A 35 16.23 -6.22 -2.35
CA ALA A 35 16.44 -5.83 -3.74
C ALA A 35 16.00 -4.39 -4.03
N VAL A 36 14.86 -3.96 -3.50
CA VAL A 36 14.38 -2.58 -3.65
C VAL A 36 15.28 -1.60 -2.89
N ASN A 37 15.73 -1.94 -1.68
CA ASN A 37 16.66 -1.09 -0.93
C ASN A 37 18.00 -0.97 -1.64
N PHE A 38 18.55 -2.07 -2.19
CA PHE A 38 19.77 -2.04 -2.99
C PHE A 38 19.59 -1.15 -4.23
N ALA A 39 18.50 -1.29 -4.97
CA ALA A 39 18.21 -0.47 -6.14
C ALA A 39 18.10 1.02 -5.79
N THR A 40 17.46 1.34 -4.66
CA THR A 40 17.32 2.71 -4.15
C THR A 40 18.69 3.28 -3.78
N GLY A 41 19.49 2.59 -2.98
CA GLY A 41 20.82 3.05 -2.59
C GLY A 41 21.77 3.18 -3.79
N PHE A 42 21.70 2.27 -4.78
CA PHE A 42 22.45 2.38 -6.01
C PHE A 42 22.10 3.65 -6.79
N ARG A 43 20.79 3.94 -6.93
CA ARG A 43 20.30 5.17 -7.58
C ARG A 43 20.79 6.43 -6.87
N GLU A 44 20.79 6.46 -5.53
CA GLU A 44 21.24 7.61 -4.74
C GLU A 44 22.72 7.92 -4.96
N CYS A 45 23.55 6.87 -5.09
CA CYS A 45 24.96 6.99 -5.43
C CYS A 45 25.21 7.32 -6.91
N HIS A 46 24.28 6.98 -7.83
CA HIS A 46 24.48 7.05 -9.28
C HIS A 46 23.36 7.84 -9.95
N SER A 47 23.52 9.15 -9.99
CA SER A 47 22.50 10.08 -10.53
C SER A 47 22.11 9.86 -12.00
N TRP A 48 22.96 9.22 -12.78
CA TRP A 48 22.71 8.91 -14.20
C TRP A 48 21.61 7.84 -14.40
N THR A 49 21.30 7.02 -13.39
CA THR A 49 20.28 5.97 -13.48
C THR A 49 18.89 6.52 -13.82
N LEU A 50 18.61 7.77 -13.45
CA LEU A 50 17.35 8.44 -13.81
C LEU A 50 17.12 8.48 -15.33
N TYR A 51 18.17 8.70 -16.12
CA TYR A 51 18.06 8.78 -17.58
C TYR A 51 17.80 7.43 -18.24
N LEU A 52 17.97 6.32 -17.53
CA LEU A 52 17.59 4.98 -18.00
C LEU A 52 16.10 4.67 -17.83
N MET A 53 15.33 5.56 -17.23
CA MET A 53 13.92 5.30 -16.92
C MET A 53 13.09 4.86 -18.14
N PRO A 54 13.17 5.50 -19.32
CA PRO A 54 12.44 5.02 -20.51
C PRO A 54 12.84 3.61 -20.93
N LEU A 55 14.14 3.28 -20.89
CA LEU A 55 14.63 1.94 -21.26
C LEU A 55 14.16 0.88 -20.27
N ALA A 56 14.23 1.17 -18.98
CA ALA A 56 13.70 0.28 -17.93
C ALA A 56 12.20 0.04 -18.12
N GLY A 57 11.45 1.08 -18.45
CA GLY A 57 10.03 0.98 -18.77
C GLY A 57 9.75 0.06 -19.95
N LEU A 58 10.46 0.23 -21.06
CA LEU A 58 10.34 -0.63 -22.24
C LEU A 58 10.65 -2.09 -21.89
N PHE A 59 11.68 -2.34 -21.08
CA PHE A 59 12.04 -3.68 -20.63
C PHE A 59 10.95 -4.30 -19.73
N ILE A 60 10.31 -3.51 -18.86
CA ILE A 60 9.18 -3.97 -18.04
C ILE A 60 8.05 -4.47 -18.95
N ILE A 61 7.57 -3.66 -19.90
CA ILE A 61 6.48 -4.05 -20.82
C ILE A 61 6.88 -5.26 -21.65
N PHE A 62 8.10 -5.29 -22.19
CA PHE A 62 8.63 -6.43 -22.94
C PHE A 62 8.55 -7.72 -22.11
N SER A 63 9.00 -7.69 -20.86
CA SER A 63 9.00 -8.85 -19.95
C SER A 63 7.59 -9.40 -19.71
N TYR A 64 6.61 -8.51 -19.46
CA TYR A 64 5.21 -8.90 -19.29
C TYR A 64 4.64 -9.57 -20.56
N ARG A 65 4.94 -9.02 -21.74
CA ARG A 65 4.46 -9.57 -23.01
C ARG A 65 5.09 -10.92 -23.37
N VAL A 66 6.39 -11.09 -23.15
CA VAL A 66 7.07 -12.38 -23.34
C VAL A 66 6.46 -13.45 -22.44
N CYS A 67 6.14 -13.10 -21.20
CA CYS A 67 5.49 -14.01 -20.26
C CYS A 67 3.97 -14.16 -20.49
N LYS A 68 3.39 -13.45 -21.48
CA LYS A 68 1.94 -13.46 -21.77
C LYS A 68 1.07 -13.11 -20.56
N VAL A 69 1.57 -12.23 -19.69
CA VAL A 69 0.84 -11.67 -18.56
C VAL A 69 0.38 -10.28 -18.94
N ASN A 70 -0.90 -9.96 -18.70
CA ASN A 70 -1.41 -8.63 -18.99
C ASN A 70 -0.72 -7.61 -18.09
N GLU A 71 -0.07 -6.62 -18.70
CA GLU A 71 0.66 -5.55 -18.03
C GLU A 71 -0.22 -4.59 -17.23
N GLU A 72 -1.51 -4.52 -17.53
CA GLU A 72 -2.47 -3.67 -16.81
C GLU A 72 -3.04 -4.34 -15.56
N THR A 73 -2.79 -5.65 -15.35
CA THR A 73 -3.19 -6.34 -14.13
C THR A 73 -2.31 -5.90 -12.97
N GLY A 74 -2.93 -5.58 -11.86
CA GLY A 74 -2.24 -5.09 -10.67
C GLY A 74 -2.91 -5.60 -9.39
N THR A 75 -2.86 -4.81 -8.34
CA THR A 75 -3.51 -5.11 -7.04
C THR A 75 -5.00 -5.40 -7.21
N ASN A 76 -5.67 -4.75 -8.15
CA ASN A 76 -7.08 -4.99 -8.48
C ASN A 76 -7.38 -6.44 -8.89
N LEU A 77 -6.46 -7.11 -9.60
CA LEU A 77 -6.60 -8.53 -9.93
C LEU A 77 -6.61 -9.39 -8.67
N ILE A 78 -5.70 -9.12 -7.75
CA ILE A 78 -5.61 -9.88 -6.48
C ILE A 78 -6.87 -9.69 -5.64
N ILE A 79 -7.34 -8.45 -5.49
CA ILE A 79 -8.59 -8.14 -4.77
C ILE A 79 -9.78 -8.88 -5.40
N SER A 80 -9.87 -8.89 -6.72
CA SER A 80 -10.92 -9.59 -7.46
C SER A 80 -10.82 -11.11 -7.32
N SER A 81 -9.59 -11.67 -7.27
CA SER A 81 -9.37 -13.12 -7.15
C SER A 81 -9.80 -13.66 -5.79
N VAL A 82 -9.69 -12.88 -4.72
CA VAL A 82 -10.19 -13.26 -3.39
C VAL A 82 -11.72 -13.38 -3.36
N ARG A 83 -12.43 -12.57 -4.15
CA ARG A 83 -13.91 -12.56 -4.18
C ARG A 83 -14.53 -13.51 -5.18
N GLY A 84 -13.87 -13.78 -6.27
CA GLY A 84 -14.47 -14.54 -7.37
C GLY A 84 -13.40 -15.22 -8.19
N ASN A 85 -13.01 -16.40 -7.87
CA ASN A 85 -12.18 -17.39 -8.57
C ASN A 85 -11.47 -16.95 -9.90
N ILE A 86 -10.95 -15.71 -9.92
CA ILE A 86 -10.16 -15.22 -11.04
C ILE A 86 -8.76 -15.77 -10.87
N LYS A 87 -8.27 -16.49 -11.88
CA LYS A 87 -6.92 -17.06 -11.84
C LYS A 87 -5.85 -15.99 -11.83
N VAL A 88 -4.95 -16.09 -10.86
CA VAL A 88 -3.78 -15.23 -10.75
C VAL A 88 -2.57 -15.98 -11.35
N PRO A 89 -1.96 -15.45 -12.42
CA PRO A 89 -0.78 -16.09 -13.00
C PRO A 89 0.40 -16.07 -12.01
N LEU A 90 1.05 -17.20 -11.77
CA LEU A 90 2.24 -17.24 -10.91
C LEU A 90 3.38 -16.34 -11.45
N LEU A 91 3.50 -16.24 -12.77
CA LEU A 91 4.50 -15.37 -13.42
C LEU A 91 4.32 -13.88 -13.08
N MET A 92 3.16 -13.48 -12.57
CA MET A 92 2.95 -12.13 -12.04
C MET A 92 3.92 -11.82 -10.89
N ALA A 93 4.25 -12.80 -10.05
CA ALA A 93 5.15 -12.61 -8.91
C ALA A 93 6.57 -12.17 -9.33
N PRO A 94 7.32 -12.89 -10.16
CA PRO A 94 8.64 -12.43 -10.60
C PRO A 94 8.58 -11.17 -11.47
N LEU A 95 7.52 -10.96 -12.24
CA LEU A 95 7.37 -9.78 -13.09
C LEU A 95 7.15 -8.51 -12.27
N ILE A 96 6.28 -8.55 -11.25
CA ILE A 96 6.07 -7.39 -10.37
C ILE A 96 7.31 -7.12 -9.51
N PHE A 97 8.01 -8.17 -9.06
CA PHE A 97 9.28 -8.05 -8.35
C PHE A 97 10.30 -7.28 -9.19
N LEU A 98 10.60 -7.79 -10.38
CA LEU A 98 11.58 -7.18 -11.29
C LEU A 98 11.15 -5.76 -11.72
N GLY A 99 9.89 -5.59 -12.11
CA GLY A 99 9.37 -4.31 -12.55
C GLY A 99 9.46 -3.23 -11.47
N THR A 100 9.14 -3.58 -10.20
CA THR A 100 9.25 -2.64 -9.09
C THR A 100 10.70 -2.29 -8.76
N VAL A 101 11.61 -3.28 -8.76
CA VAL A 101 13.05 -3.04 -8.57
C VAL A 101 13.59 -2.08 -9.63
N LEU A 102 13.24 -2.29 -10.91
CA LEU A 102 13.65 -1.42 -12.02
C LEU A 102 13.05 0.00 -11.89
N THR A 103 11.79 0.12 -11.49
CA THR A 103 11.17 1.42 -11.24
C THR A 103 11.90 2.19 -10.15
N HIS A 104 12.24 1.54 -9.04
CA HIS A 104 13.01 2.17 -7.94
C HIS A 104 14.45 2.51 -8.34
N LEU A 105 15.10 1.65 -9.12
CA LEU A 105 16.45 1.86 -9.64
C LEU A 105 16.54 3.10 -10.50
N THR A 106 15.52 3.35 -11.31
CA THR A 106 15.49 4.48 -12.26
C THR A 106 14.76 5.72 -11.75
N GLY A 107 14.26 5.70 -10.52
CA GLY A 107 13.69 6.86 -9.87
C GLY A 107 12.20 7.11 -10.13
N GLY A 108 11.45 6.11 -10.60
CA GLY A 108 10.01 6.19 -10.69
C GLY A 108 9.36 6.41 -9.32
N SER A 109 8.41 7.33 -9.24
CA SER A 109 7.72 7.68 -7.99
C SER A 109 6.68 6.62 -7.63
N ALA A 110 7.10 5.63 -6.87
CA ALA A 110 6.26 4.52 -6.46
C ALA A 110 6.70 3.96 -5.10
N GLY A 111 5.80 3.27 -4.43
CA GLY A 111 6.07 2.42 -3.29
C GLY A 111 6.30 0.97 -3.71
N ARG A 112 6.37 0.10 -2.72
CA ARG A 112 6.60 -1.35 -2.89
C ARG A 112 5.44 -2.21 -2.37
N GLU A 113 4.48 -1.61 -1.71
CA GLU A 113 3.43 -2.29 -0.95
C GLU A 113 2.34 -2.87 -1.83
N GLY A 114 1.88 -2.14 -2.85
CA GLY A 114 0.98 -2.70 -3.86
C GLY A 114 1.61 -3.87 -4.60
N ALA A 115 2.92 -3.78 -4.86
CA ALA A 115 3.68 -4.91 -5.40
C ALA A 115 3.76 -6.09 -4.42
N ALA A 116 3.88 -5.83 -3.10
CA ALA A 116 3.87 -6.87 -2.08
C ALA A 116 2.55 -7.65 -2.05
N LEU A 117 1.41 -6.94 -2.19
CA LEU A 117 0.09 -7.59 -2.27
C LEU A 117 -0.03 -8.49 -3.51
N GLN A 118 0.48 -8.02 -4.65
CA GLN A 118 0.50 -8.79 -5.89
C GLN A 118 1.41 -10.03 -5.77
N LEU A 119 2.60 -9.84 -5.22
CA LEU A 119 3.56 -10.91 -4.98
C LEU A 119 3.00 -11.96 -4.03
N GLY A 120 2.50 -11.53 -2.87
CA GLY A 120 1.90 -12.40 -1.87
C GLY A 120 0.63 -13.09 -2.35
N GLY A 121 -0.25 -12.35 -3.02
CA GLY A 121 -1.47 -12.90 -3.60
C GLY A 121 -1.20 -13.96 -4.68
N SER A 122 -0.18 -13.76 -5.52
CA SER A 122 0.24 -14.76 -6.53
C SER A 122 0.81 -16.03 -5.88
N ILE A 123 1.60 -15.91 -4.82
CA ILE A 123 2.13 -17.03 -4.03
C ILE A 123 0.96 -17.79 -3.37
N GLY A 124 0.03 -17.07 -2.74
CA GLY A 124 -1.15 -17.65 -2.10
C GLY A 124 -2.05 -18.38 -3.10
N ALA A 125 -2.32 -17.79 -4.26
CA ALA A 125 -3.09 -18.40 -5.32
C ALA A 125 -2.46 -19.72 -5.81
N LYS A 126 -1.14 -19.72 -6.02
CA LYS A 126 -0.41 -20.94 -6.41
C LYS A 126 -0.40 -22.00 -5.32
N ALA A 127 -0.27 -21.61 -4.07
CA ALA A 127 -0.38 -22.55 -2.95
C ALA A 127 -1.78 -23.18 -2.87
N GLY A 128 -2.85 -22.40 -3.07
CA GLY A 128 -4.22 -22.91 -3.15
C GLY A 128 -4.41 -23.93 -4.28
N GLU A 129 -3.87 -23.64 -5.48
CA GLU A 129 -3.89 -24.56 -6.62
C GLU A 129 -3.14 -25.87 -6.33
N LEU A 130 -1.92 -25.79 -5.78
CA LEU A 130 -1.10 -26.97 -5.46
C LEU A 130 -1.76 -27.86 -4.41
N LEU A 131 -2.42 -27.27 -3.42
CA LEU A 131 -3.16 -27.97 -2.38
C LEU A 131 -4.55 -28.42 -2.84
N LYS A 132 -4.94 -28.13 -4.08
CA LYS A 132 -6.26 -28.45 -4.67
C LYS A 132 -7.41 -28.01 -3.77
N LEU A 133 -7.31 -26.81 -3.22
CA LEU A 133 -8.33 -26.22 -2.36
C LEU A 133 -9.53 -25.76 -3.20
N ASP A 134 -10.70 -25.75 -2.57
CA ASP A 134 -11.88 -25.11 -3.18
C ASP A 134 -11.73 -23.59 -3.27
N GLU A 135 -12.68 -22.92 -3.92
CA GLU A 135 -12.64 -21.48 -4.17
C GLU A 135 -12.56 -20.65 -2.88
N LYS A 136 -13.32 -21.07 -1.85
CA LYS A 136 -13.39 -20.34 -0.57
C LYS A 136 -12.09 -20.51 0.23
N ASP A 137 -11.59 -21.74 0.29
CA ASP A 137 -10.32 -22.05 0.94
C ASP A 137 -9.15 -21.38 0.20
N SER A 138 -9.16 -21.33 -1.13
CA SER A 138 -8.18 -20.63 -1.95
C SER A 138 -8.16 -19.12 -1.67
N SER A 139 -9.31 -18.48 -1.52
CA SER A 139 -9.42 -17.08 -1.13
C SER A 139 -8.72 -16.78 0.20
N LEU A 140 -8.86 -17.67 1.19
CA LEU A 140 -8.17 -17.53 2.47
C LEU A 140 -6.64 -17.65 2.32
N VAL A 141 -6.15 -18.55 1.48
CA VAL A 141 -4.71 -18.72 1.24
C VAL A 141 -4.12 -17.51 0.48
N ILE A 142 -4.87 -16.92 -0.44
CA ILE A 142 -4.49 -15.66 -1.11
C ILE A 142 -4.31 -14.55 -0.08
N MET A 143 -5.27 -14.37 0.84
CA MET A 143 -5.16 -13.39 1.92
C MET A 143 -3.97 -13.68 2.85
N CYS A 144 -3.67 -14.95 3.16
CA CYS A 144 -2.46 -15.33 3.91
C CYS A 144 -1.18 -14.90 3.19
N GLY A 145 -1.10 -15.09 1.86
CA GLY A 145 0.03 -14.64 1.07
C GLY A 145 0.18 -13.11 1.06
N MET A 146 -0.94 -12.39 0.87
CA MET A 146 -0.95 -10.92 0.94
C MET A 146 -0.43 -10.42 2.29
N SER A 147 -0.96 -10.96 3.40
CA SER A 147 -0.56 -10.55 4.75
C SER A 147 0.90 -10.91 5.06
N ALA A 148 1.38 -12.08 4.61
CA ALA A 148 2.75 -12.53 4.83
C ALA A 148 3.79 -11.60 4.17
N VAL A 149 3.64 -11.35 2.86
CA VAL A 149 4.61 -10.52 2.13
C VAL A 149 4.57 -9.06 2.59
N PHE A 150 3.37 -8.53 2.88
CA PHE A 150 3.22 -7.19 3.44
C PHE A 150 3.90 -7.07 4.82
N ALA A 151 3.69 -8.04 5.71
CA ALA A 151 4.32 -8.06 7.03
C ALA A 151 5.85 -8.15 6.96
N ALA A 152 6.39 -8.98 6.05
CA ALA A 152 7.84 -9.09 5.84
C ALA A 152 8.45 -7.80 5.31
N LEU A 153 7.70 -7.02 4.55
CA LEU A 153 8.15 -5.79 3.92
C LEU A 153 8.18 -4.59 4.87
N PHE A 154 7.13 -4.45 5.70
CA PHE A 154 6.94 -3.31 6.60
C PHE A 154 7.35 -3.58 8.05
N GLY A 155 7.33 -4.85 8.46
CA GLY A 155 7.49 -5.18 9.85
C GLY A 155 6.25 -4.85 10.70
N THR A 156 5.05 -4.83 10.08
CA THR A 156 3.76 -4.50 10.71
C THR A 156 2.78 -5.67 10.57
N PRO A 157 2.92 -6.75 11.35
CA PRO A 157 2.14 -7.97 11.16
C PRO A 157 0.64 -7.83 11.46
N LEU A 158 0.26 -6.99 12.43
CA LEU A 158 -1.16 -6.76 12.72
C LEU A 158 -1.83 -5.95 11.59
N THR A 159 -1.20 -4.87 11.18
CA THR A 159 -1.68 -4.09 10.02
C THR A 159 -1.81 -4.97 8.78
N ALA A 160 -0.80 -5.77 8.48
CA ALA A 160 -0.80 -6.67 7.33
C ALA A 160 -1.98 -7.66 7.35
N THR A 161 -2.28 -8.21 8.53
CA THR A 161 -3.41 -9.11 8.75
C THR A 161 -4.75 -8.43 8.43
N PHE A 162 -5.02 -7.31 9.11
CA PHE A 162 -6.30 -6.63 8.96
C PHE A 162 -6.43 -5.98 7.58
N PHE A 163 -5.33 -5.46 7.02
CA PHE A 163 -5.35 -4.90 5.68
C PHE A 163 -5.72 -5.94 4.62
N ALA A 164 -5.14 -7.16 4.67
CA ALA A 164 -5.48 -8.23 3.75
C ALA A 164 -6.96 -8.66 3.85
N MET A 165 -7.58 -8.55 5.03
CA MET A 165 -8.97 -8.92 5.25
C MET A 165 -9.94 -7.78 4.92
N GLU A 166 -9.54 -6.53 5.13
CA GLU A 166 -10.40 -5.35 5.05
C GLU A 166 -10.41 -4.75 3.63
N VAL A 167 -9.28 -4.80 2.91
CA VAL A 167 -9.14 -4.20 1.58
C VAL A 167 -10.02 -4.86 0.51
N ILE A 168 -10.48 -6.08 0.73
CA ILE A 168 -11.29 -6.84 -0.20
C ILE A 168 -12.71 -6.27 -0.32
N SER A 169 -13.33 -5.96 0.85
CA SER A 169 -14.72 -5.51 0.92
C SER A 169 -14.92 -4.60 2.11
N VAL A 170 -15.24 -3.34 1.85
CA VAL A 170 -15.50 -2.32 2.88
C VAL A 170 -16.84 -2.61 3.56
N GLY A 171 -16.84 -2.60 4.89
CA GLY A 171 -18.02 -2.87 5.72
C GLY A 171 -18.26 -4.37 5.99
N VAL A 172 -17.44 -5.28 5.46
CA VAL A 172 -17.49 -6.72 5.75
C VAL A 172 -16.08 -7.24 5.94
N ILE A 173 -15.78 -7.77 7.11
CA ILE A 173 -14.49 -8.40 7.41
C ILE A 173 -14.68 -9.93 7.46
N TYR A 174 -13.88 -10.66 6.70
CA TYR A 174 -13.88 -12.11 6.69
C TYR A 174 -13.12 -12.68 7.89
N TYR A 175 -13.74 -12.72 9.07
CA TYR A 175 -13.10 -13.20 10.31
C TYR A 175 -12.57 -14.63 10.26
N VAL A 176 -13.04 -15.46 9.31
CA VAL A 176 -12.46 -16.80 9.07
C VAL A 176 -10.97 -16.70 8.70
N GLY A 177 -10.56 -15.62 8.05
CA GLY A 177 -9.17 -15.34 7.70
C GLY A 177 -8.30 -14.86 8.86
N LEU A 178 -8.87 -14.51 10.03
CA LEU A 178 -8.12 -13.86 11.11
C LEU A 178 -6.95 -14.73 11.60
N VAL A 179 -7.22 -15.96 11.99
CA VAL A 179 -6.18 -16.86 12.50
C VAL A 179 -5.13 -17.19 11.43
N PRO A 180 -5.52 -17.61 10.20
CA PRO A 180 -4.56 -17.88 9.15
C PRO A 180 -3.70 -16.64 8.78
N CYS A 181 -4.30 -15.46 8.62
CA CYS A 181 -3.56 -14.25 8.26
C CYS A 181 -2.61 -13.80 9.39
N ILE A 182 -3.03 -13.88 10.66
CA ILE A 182 -2.12 -13.59 11.79
C ILE A 182 -0.94 -14.59 11.81
N ALA A 183 -1.20 -15.88 11.67
CA ALA A 183 -0.15 -16.89 11.68
C ALA A 183 0.86 -16.66 10.55
N SER A 184 0.38 -16.42 9.32
CA SER A 184 1.25 -16.19 8.16
C SER A 184 2.03 -14.88 8.28
N SER A 185 1.40 -13.78 8.74
CA SER A 185 2.07 -12.48 8.91
C SER A 185 3.14 -12.50 10.00
N LEU A 186 2.87 -13.14 11.16
CA LEU A 186 3.84 -13.25 12.25
C LEU A 186 5.05 -14.09 11.87
N ILE A 187 4.85 -15.20 11.14
CA ILE A 187 5.96 -16.04 10.66
C ILE A 187 6.79 -15.26 9.63
N ALA A 188 6.15 -14.61 8.68
CA ALA A 188 6.82 -13.82 7.67
C ALA A 188 7.60 -12.65 8.30
N TYR A 189 7.03 -11.95 9.26
CA TYR A 189 7.69 -10.93 10.06
C TYR A 189 8.91 -11.49 10.82
N LYS A 190 8.78 -12.66 11.47
CA LYS A 190 9.92 -13.28 12.16
C LYS A 190 11.05 -13.63 11.20
N ILE A 191 10.73 -14.10 9.99
CA ILE A 191 11.73 -14.40 8.95
C ILE A 191 12.42 -13.12 8.48
N SER A 192 11.70 -12.02 8.29
CA SER A 192 12.30 -10.74 7.91
C SER A 192 13.27 -10.22 8.99
N LEU A 193 12.93 -10.38 10.26
CA LEU A 193 13.84 -10.06 11.37
C LEU A 193 15.10 -10.94 11.37
N LEU A 194 14.96 -12.24 11.09
CA LEU A 194 16.10 -13.15 10.96
C LEU A 194 16.98 -12.81 9.75
N ALA A 195 16.40 -12.23 8.70
CA ALA A 195 17.14 -11.70 7.55
C ALA A 195 17.80 -10.33 7.83
N GLY A 196 17.72 -9.81 9.06
CA GLY A 196 18.32 -8.53 9.46
C GLY A 196 17.52 -7.29 9.07
N LEU A 197 16.25 -7.44 8.67
CA LEU A 197 15.41 -6.31 8.32
C LEU A 197 14.72 -5.75 9.56
N ALA A 198 14.95 -4.47 9.85
CA ALA A 198 14.30 -3.79 10.95
C ALA A 198 12.84 -3.42 10.60
N PRO A 199 11.90 -3.49 11.55
CA PRO A 199 10.55 -3.00 11.34
C PRO A 199 10.55 -1.48 11.15
N THR A 200 9.66 -0.99 10.29
CA THR A 200 9.46 0.44 10.08
C THR A 200 8.84 1.05 11.33
N LYS A 201 9.55 1.99 11.96
CA LYS A 201 9.09 2.75 13.12
C LYS A 201 9.57 4.18 13.01
N PHE A 202 8.79 5.10 13.51
CA PHE A 202 9.11 6.53 13.52
C PHE A 202 8.89 7.11 14.93
N ASN A 203 9.77 8.01 15.30
CA ASN A 203 9.66 8.74 16.56
C ASN A 203 8.94 10.07 16.32
N ILE A 204 7.71 10.17 16.83
CA ILE A 204 6.90 11.38 16.71
C ILE A 204 6.92 12.17 18.01
N THR A 205 6.81 13.48 17.91
CA THR A 205 6.78 14.41 19.04
C THR A 205 5.45 15.15 19.11
N GLY A 206 5.22 15.86 20.21
CA GLY A 206 4.10 16.78 20.32
C GLY A 206 2.71 16.14 20.38
N ILE A 207 2.60 14.88 20.84
CA ILE A 207 1.30 14.22 21.01
C ILE A 207 0.49 14.97 22.08
N PRO A 208 -0.67 15.59 21.72
CA PRO A 208 -1.45 16.35 22.69
C PRO A 208 -2.16 15.44 23.68
N ARG A 209 -2.46 15.97 24.85
CA ARG A 209 -3.35 15.28 25.80
C ARG A 209 -4.75 15.17 25.22
N LEU A 210 -5.44 14.07 25.52
CA LEU A 210 -6.81 13.87 25.09
C LEU A 210 -7.72 14.94 25.71
N SER A 211 -8.28 15.83 24.90
CA SER A 211 -9.18 16.91 25.29
C SER A 211 -10.17 17.21 24.16
N LEU A 212 -11.24 17.92 24.44
CA LEU A 212 -12.18 18.33 23.39
C LEU A 212 -11.50 19.18 22.31
N VAL A 213 -10.56 20.05 22.70
CA VAL A 213 -9.80 20.88 21.77
C VAL A 213 -8.93 20.03 20.85
N SER A 214 -8.14 19.09 21.40
CA SER A 214 -7.29 18.23 20.58
C SER A 214 -8.10 17.34 19.65
N VAL A 215 -9.24 16.80 20.11
CA VAL A 215 -10.15 16.00 19.28
C VAL A 215 -10.72 16.82 18.11
N THR A 216 -11.16 18.06 18.35
CA THR A 216 -11.68 18.93 17.28
C THR A 216 -10.59 19.34 16.28
N GLN A 217 -9.38 19.66 16.74
CA GLN A 217 -8.24 19.97 15.86
C GLN A 217 -7.89 18.78 14.97
N ILE A 218 -7.82 17.57 15.55
CA ILE A 218 -7.52 16.34 14.81
C ILE A 218 -8.64 15.98 13.84
N ALA A 219 -9.91 16.14 14.23
CA ALA A 219 -11.04 15.92 13.34
C ALA A 219 -11.01 16.89 12.15
N ALA A 220 -10.63 18.15 12.38
CA ALA A 220 -10.46 19.13 11.30
C ALA A 220 -9.31 18.73 10.35
N LEU A 221 -8.15 18.34 10.88
CA LEU A 221 -7.02 17.86 10.07
C LEU A 221 -7.42 16.60 9.27
N ALA A 222 -8.11 15.66 9.89
CA ALA A 222 -8.55 14.43 9.23
C ALA A 222 -9.60 14.70 8.13
N ALA A 223 -10.48 15.69 8.32
CA ALA A 223 -11.40 16.16 7.29
C ALA A 223 -10.66 16.75 6.07
N LEU A 224 -9.61 17.54 6.31
CA LEU A 224 -8.75 18.03 5.24
C LEU A 224 -8.01 16.88 4.54
N CYS A 225 -7.50 15.91 5.29
CA CYS A 225 -6.88 14.70 4.72
C CYS A 225 -7.88 13.88 3.88
N ALA A 226 -9.16 13.82 4.27
CA ALA A 226 -10.19 13.18 3.46
C ALA A 226 -10.37 13.88 2.10
N VAL A 227 -10.34 15.20 2.06
CA VAL A 227 -10.38 15.97 0.79
C VAL A 227 -9.16 15.64 -0.08
N ILE A 228 -7.96 15.61 0.51
CA ILE A 228 -6.74 15.26 -0.21
C ILE A 228 -6.78 13.79 -0.68
N SER A 229 -7.40 12.87 0.09
CA SER A 229 -7.57 11.47 -0.33
C SER A 229 -8.47 11.34 -1.56
N ILE A 230 -9.56 12.08 -1.59
CA ILE A 230 -10.46 12.15 -2.76
C ILE A 230 -9.70 12.71 -3.96
N LEU A 231 -8.96 13.81 -3.77
CA LEU A 231 -8.17 14.43 -4.83
C LEU A 231 -7.13 13.45 -5.40
N LEU A 232 -6.43 12.71 -4.54
CA LEU A 232 -5.47 11.68 -4.98
C LEU A 232 -6.16 10.61 -5.82
N CYS A 233 -7.29 10.05 -5.38
CA CYS A 233 -8.04 9.06 -6.16
C CYS A 233 -8.48 9.62 -7.51
N MET A 234 -9.01 10.84 -7.53
CA MET A 234 -9.43 11.51 -8.78
C MET A 234 -8.25 11.77 -9.73
N VAL A 235 -7.10 12.21 -9.23
CA VAL A 235 -5.89 12.43 -10.03
C VAL A 235 -5.37 11.12 -10.60
N MET A 236 -5.39 10.03 -9.82
CA MET A 236 -4.98 8.70 -10.29
C MET A 236 -5.91 8.20 -11.41
N GLU A 237 -7.21 8.26 -11.22
CA GLU A 237 -8.20 7.82 -12.20
C GLU A 237 -8.17 8.69 -13.49
N PHE A 238 -8.13 10.01 -13.31
CA PHE A 238 -8.02 10.96 -14.43
C PHE A 238 -6.76 10.71 -15.25
N SER A 239 -5.61 10.57 -14.59
CA SER A 239 -4.33 10.31 -15.25
C SER A 239 -4.37 8.99 -16.01
N HIS A 240 -4.91 7.93 -15.39
CA HIS A 240 -5.08 6.63 -16.03
C HIS A 240 -5.88 6.73 -17.34
N SER A 241 -7.06 7.33 -17.27
CA SER A 241 -7.94 7.50 -18.42
C SER A 241 -7.31 8.35 -19.52
N ARG A 242 -6.61 9.43 -19.17
CA ARG A 242 -5.95 10.31 -20.15
C ARG A 242 -4.77 9.64 -20.83
N PHE A 243 -3.92 8.95 -20.07
CA PHE A 243 -2.77 8.24 -20.67
C PHE A 243 -3.24 7.10 -21.57
N GLN A 244 -4.29 6.37 -21.24
CA GLN A 244 -4.86 5.36 -22.14
C GLN A 244 -5.46 5.98 -23.43
N MET A 245 -6.14 7.10 -23.30
CA MET A 245 -6.78 7.79 -24.43
C MET A 245 -5.75 8.35 -25.41
N TYR A 246 -4.74 9.08 -24.93
CA TYR A 246 -3.77 9.77 -25.78
C TYR A 246 -2.58 8.91 -26.17
N LEU A 247 -2.24 7.91 -25.38
CA LEU A 247 -1.11 7.00 -25.59
C LEU A 247 -1.56 5.53 -25.46
N PRO A 248 -2.38 5.02 -26.40
CA PRO A 248 -2.91 3.65 -26.33
C PRO A 248 -1.82 2.59 -26.48
N ASN A 249 -0.70 2.91 -27.15
CA ASN A 249 0.43 2.01 -27.24
C ASN A 249 1.22 2.00 -25.93
N THR A 250 1.21 0.86 -25.24
CA THR A 250 1.83 0.69 -23.91
C THR A 250 3.34 0.96 -23.91
N TYR A 251 4.06 0.62 -24.99
CA TYR A 251 5.48 0.92 -25.13
C TYR A 251 5.74 2.42 -25.22
N LEU A 252 4.96 3.13 -26.05
CA LEU A 252 5.08 4.57 -26.19
C LEU A 252 4.68 5.26 -24.88
N ARG A 253 3.61 4.79 -24.25
CA ARG A 253 3.09 5.35 -22.99
C ARG A 253 4.14 5.31 -21.87
N ILE A 254 4.79 4.16 -21.67
CA ILE A 254 5.79 4.02 -20.60
C ILE A 254 7.08 4.80 -20.94
N ALA A 255 7.51 4.83 -22.19
CA ALA A 255 8.67 5.59 -22.62
C ALA A 255 8.46 7.11 -22.42
N VAL A 256 7.30 7.63 -22.84
CA VAL A 256 6.91 9.04 -22.64
C VAL A 256 6.81 9.33 -21.14
N GLY A 257 6.18 8.47 -20.34
CA GLY A 257 6.11 8.62 -18.89
C GLY A 257 7.50 8.73 -18.25
N GLY A 258 8.45 7.89 -18.67
CA GLY A 258 9.83 7.96 -18.23
C GLY A 258 10.50 9.29 -18.57
N VAL A 259 10.33 9.78 -19.79
CA VAL A 259 10.85 11.09 -20.21
C VAL A 259 10.21 12.23 -19.40
N VAL A 260 8.90 12.19 -19.19
CA VAL A 260 8.19 13.23 -18.41
C VAL A 260 8.69 13.28 -16.97
N ILE A 261 8.93 12.14 -16.32
CA ILE A 261 9.50 12.10 -14.95
C ILE A 261 10.91 12.67 -14.93
N ILE A 262 11.76 12.39 -15.93
CA ILE A 262 13.09 12.98 -16.04
C ILE A 262 12.98 14.51 -16.13
N VAL A 263 12.15 15.02 -17.05
CA VAL A 263 11.96 16.47 -17.25
C VAL A 263 11.44 17.13 -15.97
N LEU A 264 10.41 16.55 -15.33
CA LEU A 264 9.88 17.07 -14.08
C LEU A 264 10.92 17.09 -12.97
N THR A 265 11.73 16.02 -12.83
CA THR A 265 12.81 15.97 -11.84
C THR A 265 13.83 17.10 -12.06
N LEU A 266 14.21 17.36 -13.32
CA LEU A 266 15.13 18.44 -13.66
C LEU A 266 14.54 19.83 -13.45
N LEU A 267 13.25 20.02 -13.74
CA LEU A 267 12.55 21.30 -13.53
C LEU A 267 12.38 21.63 -12.05
N VAL A 268 12.05 20.63 -11.23
CA VAL A 268 11.90 20.81 -9.77
C VAL A 268 13.26 20.99 -9.07
N GLY A 269 14.35 20.47 -9.68
CA GLY A 269 15.72 20.63 -9.18
C GLY A 269 16.06 19.75 -7.96
N THR A 270 15.14 18.87 -7.52
CA THR A 270 15.37 17.90 -6.45
C THR A 270 14.88 16.51 -6.84
N ARG A 271 15.39 15.49 -6.15
CA ARG A 271 15.00 14.08 -6.32
C ARG A 271 14.09 13.56 -5.21
N ASP A 272 13.61 14.41 -4.33
CA ASP A 272 12.79 14.05 -3.17
C ASP A 272 11.48 13.36 -3.55
N TYR A 273 10.99 13.62 -4.75
CA TYR A 273 9.74 13.05 -5.29
C TYR A 273 9.95 11.74 -6.05
N ASN A 274 11.21 11.37 -6.34
CA ASN A 274 11.55 10.10 -6.98
C ASN A 274 11.52 8.94 -5.97
N GLY A 275 11.26 7.71 -6.45
CA GLY A 275 11.16 6.52 -5.60
C GLY A 275 10.08 6.64 -4.52
N ALA A 276 10.32 6.03 -3.38
CA ALA A 276 9.40 6.04 -2.24
C ALA A 276 9.38 7.39 -1.50
N GLY A 277 10.51 8.12 -1.45
CA GLY A 277 10.63 9.40 -0.73
C GLY A 277 10.63 9.26 0.79
N VAL A 278 11.21 8.18 1.31
CA VAL A 278 11.21 7.87 2.75
C VAL A 278 11.88 8.96 3.58
N ASP A 279 12.96 9.57 3.08
CA ASP A 279 13.69 10.61 3.81
C ASP A 279 12.82 11.84 4.07
N VAL A 280 11.94 12.21 3.14
CA VAL A 280 10.99 13.31 3.31
C VAL A 280 9.90 12.93 4.32
N ILE A 281 9.43 11.68 4.30
CA ILE A 281 8.50 11.16 5.32
C ILE A 281 9.13 11.24 6.70
N VAL A 282 10.39 10.80 6.87
CA VAL A 282 11.14 10.87 8.12
C VAL A 282 11.32 12.33 8.58
N ALA A 283 11.66 13.24 7.64
CA ALA A 283 11.81 14.65 7.96
C ALA A 283 10.49 15.27 8.47
N ALA A 284 9.36 14.91 7.86
CA ALA A 284 8.05 15.40 8.29
C ALA A 284 7.66 14.82 9.67
N LEU A 285 7.89 13.52 9.89
CA LEU A 285 7.49 12.83 11.12
C LEU A 285 8.41 13.14 12.31
N GLU A 286 9.73 13.11 12.13
CA GLU A 286 10.66 13.21 13.26
C GLU A 286 11.18 14.64 13.47
N LYS A 287 11.23 15.47 12.41
CA LYS A 287 11.73 16.84 12.50
C LYS A 287 10.63 17.90 12.37
N GLY A 288 9.38 17.49 12.07
CA GLY A 288 8.27 18.41 11.86
C GLY A 288 8.51 19.39 10.70
N ARG A 289 9.19 18.94 9.63
CA ARG A 289 9.55 19.78 8.48
C ARG A 289 9.11 19.15 7.17
N ALA A 290 8.34 19.89 6.39
CA ALA A 290 7.94 19.53 5.04
C ALA A 290 7.80 20.79 4.19
N HIS A 291 8.10 20.68 2.89
CA HIS A 291 7.78 21.74 1.93
C HIS A 291 6.26 21.74 1.67
N PRO A 292 5.60 22.91 1.66
CA PRO A 292 4.14 22.99 1.48
C PRO A 292 3.64 22.36 0.18
N GLU A 293 4.42 22.43 -0.90
CA GLU A 293 4.10 21.87 -2.22
C GLU A 293 4.38 20.36 -2.34
N ALA A 294 5.07 19.77 -1.36
CA ALA A 294 5.59 18.41 -1.47
C ALA A 294 4.50 17.36 -1.72
N PHE A 295 3.35 17.48 -1.05
CA PHE A 295 2.24 16.56 -1.23
C PHE A 295 1.68 16.59 -2.66
N ALA A 296 1.58 17.78 -3.27
CA ALA A 296 1.05 17.94 -4.62
C ALA A 296 2.03 17.42 -5.68
N LEU A 297 3.33 17.73 -5.53
CA LEU A 297 4.37 17.23 -6.42
C LEU A 297 4.47 15.70 -6.35
N LYS A 298 4.44 15.12 -5.15
CA LYS A 298 4.44 13.65 -5.00
C LYS A 298 3.24 13.00 -5.66
N MET A 299 2.05 13.59 -5.52
CA MET A 299 0.83 13.13 -6.18
C MET A 299 1.01 13.12 -7.71
N LEU A 300 1.54 14.19 -8.29
CA LEU A 300 1.79 14.31 -9.73
C LEU A 300 2.81 13.26 -10.21
N PHE A 301 3.97 13.16 -9.56
CA PHE A 301 5.02 12.20 -9.94
C PHE A 301 4.52 10.76 -9.87
N THR A 302 3.76 10.42 -8.82
CA THR A 302 3.20 9.06 -8.65
C THR A 302 2.14 8.76 -9.70
N ALA A 303 1.23 9.71 -9.96
CA ALA A 303 0.18 9.53 -10.96
C ALA A 303 0.78 9.28 -12.36
N ILE A 304 1.81 10.03 -12.74
CA ILE A 304 2.51 9.81 -14.01
C ILE A 304 3.22 8.46 -14.01
N THR A 305 3.99 8.15 -12.98
CA THR A 305 4.78 6.91 -12.92
C THR A 305 3.89 5.67 -13.05
N ILE A 306 2.88 5.54 -12.20
CA ILE A 306 2.03 4.34 -12.14
C ILE A 306 1.16 4.22 -13.39
N ASN A 307 0.51 5.31 -13.79
CA ASN A 307 -0.48 5.26 -14.88
C ASN A 307 0.14 5.21 -16.28
N THR A 308 1.45 5.45 -16.41
CA THR A 308 2.16 5.19 -17.68
C THR A 308 2.65 3.76 -17.80
N GLY A 309 2.58 2.94 -16.72
CA GLY A 309 2.83 1.51 -16.78
C GLY A 309 4.03 1.02 -15.96
N PHE A 310 4.77 1.91 -15.29
CA PHE A 310 5.79 1.50 -14.32
C PHE A 310 5.18 0.70 -13.20
N LYS A 311 5.96 -0.20 -12.61
CA LYS A 311 5.50 -1.12 -11.56
C LYS A 311 5.92 -0.63 -10.18
N GLY A 312 5.01 -0.78 -9.24
CA GLY A 312 5.19 -0.36 -7.85
C GLY A 312 3.84 -0.32 -7.13
N GLY A 313 3.81 0.36 -5.99
CA GLY A 313 2.61 0.56 -5.19
C GLY A 313 2.32 2.03 -4.92
N GLU A 314 1.08 2.33 -4.60
CA GLU A 314 0.60 3.69 -4.30
C GLU A 314 0.62 4.02 -2.80
N ILE A 315 0.84 3.02 -1.92
CA ILE A 315 0.69 3.18 -0.46
C ILE A 315 1.77 4.08 0.14
N VAL A 316 3.08 3.87 -0.14
CA VAL A 316 4.12 4.77 0.41
C VAL A 316 4.03 6.17 -0.17
N PRO A 317 3.77 6.39 -1.47
CA PRO A 317 3.40 7.71 -1.96
C PRO A 317 2.23 8.35 -1.20
N THR A 318 1.21 7.56 -0.82
CA THR A 318 0.11 8.04 0.03
C THR A 318 0.62 8.47 1.41
N PHE A 319 1.51 7.69 2.04
CA PHE A 319 2.15 8.08 3.30
C PHE A 319 2.93 9.39 3.18
N PHE A 320 3.68 9.55 2.09
CA PHE A 320 4.41 10.78 1.79
C PHE A 320 3.46 11.97 1.69
N ILE A 321 2.41 11.85 0.87
CA ILE A 321 1.40 12.90 0.65
C ILE A 321 0.73 13.25 1.98
N GLY A 322 0.30 12.24 2.75
CA GLY A 322 -0.33 12.44 4.04
C GLY A 322 0.59 13.07 5.08
N ALA A 323 1.83 12.59 5.20
CA ALA A 323 2.79 13.13 6.15
C ALA A 323 3.17 14.58 5.84
N THR A 324 3.46 14.90 4.58
CA THR A 324 3.85 16.26 4.20
C THR A 324 2.69 17.24 4.27
N PHE A 325 1.50 16.85 3.84
CA PHE A 325 0.29 17.65 4.00
C PHE A 325 -0.07 17.86 5.48
N GLY A 326 -0.08 16.78 6.28
CA GLY A 326 -0.39 16.85 7.69
C GLY A 326 0.60 17.71 8.47
N CYS A 327 1.90 17.61 8.16
CA CYS A 327 2.96 18.46 8.72
C CYS A 327 2.70 19.94 8.47
N THR A 328 2.38 20.31 7.23
CA THR A 328 2.14 21.71 6.86
C THR A 328 0.82 22.25 7.38
N ALA A 329 -0.24 21.46 7.35
CA ALA A 329 -1.57 21.85 7.82
C ALA A 329 -1.67 21.94 9.37
N ALA A 330 -0.86 21.18 10.10
CA ALA A 330 -0.88 21.13 11.55
C ALA A 330 -0.66 22.51 12.21
N GLY A 331 0.28 23.30 11.68
CA GLY A 331 0.58 24.63 12.22
C GLY A 331 -0.62 25.57 12.22
N PHE A 332 -1.46 25.52 11.20
CA PHE A 332 -2.69 26.33 11.11
C PHE A 332 -3.76 25.89 12.11
N LEU A 333 -3.70 24.65 12.58
CA LEU A 333 -4.64 24.08 13.55
C LEU A 333 -4.11 24.08 15.00
N GLY A 334 -2.90 24.63 15.22
CA GLY A 334 -2.28 24.64 16.55
C GLY A 334 -1.82 23.27 17.03
N LEU A 335 -1.57 22.34 16.11
CA LEU A 335 -0.98 21.03 16.39
C LEU A 335 0.54 21.06 16.14
N ASP A 336 1.27 20.21 16.86
CA ASP A 336 2.68 19.99 16.55
C ASP A 336 2.84 19.41 15.13
N PRO A 337 3.76 19.94 14.29
CA PRO A 337 3.93 19.49 12.92
C PRO A 337 4.31 18.00 12.78
N SER A 338 5.10 17.45 13.72
CA SER A 338 5.46 16.03 13.74
C SER A 338 4.24 15.15 13.98
N PHE A 339 3.42 15.52 14.98
CA PHE A 339 2.18 14.81 15.26
C PHE A 339 1.17 14.99 14.11
N GLY A 340 1.08 16.20 13.53
CA GLY A 340 0.26 16.46 12.36
C GLY A 340 0.65 15.62 11.15
N ALA A 341 1.95 15.41 10.92
CA ALA A 341 2.46 14.51 9.88
C ALA A 341 2.00 13.06 10.12
N ALA A 342 2.05 12.58 11.36
CA ALA A 342 1.62 11.23 11.71
C ALA A 342 0.10 11.05 11.52
N ILE A 343 -0.70 12.01 11.97
CA ILE A 343 -2.16 12.03 11.72
C ILE A 343 -2.44 12.05 10.21
N GLY A 344 -1.76 12.93 9.46
CA GLY A 344 -1.94 13.04 8.01
C GLY A 344 -1.60 11.75 7.27
N LEU A 345 -0.49 11.08 7.63
CA LEU A 345 -0.10 9.79 7.06
C LEU A 345 -1.22 8.75 7.22
N VAL A 346 -1.71 8.57 8.43
CA VAL A 346 -2.68 7.51 8.75
C VAL A 346 -4.08 7.86 8.23
N ALA A 347 -4.50 9.11 8.37
CA ALA A 347 -5.81 9.57 7.92
C ALA A 347 -5.93 9.53 6.39
N LEU A 348 -4.89 9.97 5.66
CA LEU A 348 -4.89 9.90 4.20
C LEU A 348 -4.90 8.43 3.73
N PHE A 349 -4.07 7.59 4.30
CA PHE A 349 -4.06 6.15 4.00
C PHE A 349 -5.45 5.54 4.22
N CYS A 350 -6.06 5.80 5.38
CA CYS A 350 -7.41 5.33 5.68
C CYS A 350 -8.43 5.77 4.63
N GLY A 351 -8.37 7.03 4.19
CA GLY A 351 -9.28 7.58 3.20
C GLY A 351 -9.16 6.94 1.81
N VAL A 352 -7.93 6.66 1.36
CA VAL A 352 -7.71 6.12 0.01
C VAL A 352 -7.87 4.60 -0.09
N VAL A 353 -7.64 3.84 1.01
CA VAL A 353 -7.77 2.37 0.98
C VAL A 353 -9.06 1.86 1.62
N ASN A 354 -9.81 2.73 2.28
CA ASN A 354 -11.07 2.39 2.98
C ASN A 354 -10.92 1.29 4.05
N CYS A 355 -9.78 1.26 4.76
CA CYS A 355 -9.43 0.25 5.76
C CYS A 355 -9.19 0.88 7.13
N PRO A 356 -10.24 1.30 7.88
CA PRO A 356 -10.07 2.02 9.13
C PRO A 356 -9.40 1.20 10.23
N VAL A 357 -9.70 -0.09 10.36
CA VAL A 357 -9.09 -0.94 11.41
C VAL A 357 -7.60 -1.14 11.11
N ALA A 358 -7.25 -1.46 9.87
CA ALA A 358 -5.85 -1.59 9.46
C ALA A 358 -5.08 -0.28 9.65
N SER A 359 -5.70 0.88 9.40
CA SER A 359 -5.07 2.20 9.57
C SER A 359 -4.81 2.53 11.03
N ILE A 360 -5.74 2.21 11.94
CA ILE A 360 -5.55 2.38 13.39
C ILE A 360 -4.41 1.49 13.88
N LEU A 361 -4.38 0.22 13.45
CA LEU A 361 -3.30 -0.70 13.81
C LEU A 361 -1.95 -0.26 13.23
N LEU A 362 -1.95 0.31 12.02
CA LEU A 362 -0.76 0.89 11.41
C LEU A 362 -0.18 2.00 12.29
N SER A 363 -1.03 2.89 12.82
CA SER A 363 -0.56 3.94 13.74
C SER A 363 0.11 3.37 14.99
N TYR A 364 -0.45 2.30 15.54
CA TYR A 364 0.13 1.60 16.69
C TYR A 364 1.50 0.98 16.38
N GLU A 365 1.62 0.30 15.24
CA GLU A 365 2.85 -0.39 14.86
C GLU A 365 3.96 0.59 14.41
N LEU A 366 3.60 1.72 13.78
CA LEU A 366 4.57 2.74 13.33
C LEU A 366 4.99 3.71 14.43
N PHE A 367 4.06 4.14 15.31
CA PHE A 367 4.28 5.24 16.27
C PHE A 367 4.18 4.79 17.73
N GLY A 368 3.79 3.54 17.99
CA GLY A 368 3.53 3.04 19.34
C GLY A 368 2.12 3.36 19.86
N GLY A 369 1.87 3.04 21.12
CA GLY A 369 0.54 3.13 21.72
C GLY A 369 0.10 4.55 22.12
N SER A 370 1.03 5.50 22.16
CA SER A 370 0.74 6.88 22.56
C SER A 370 -0.12 7.58 21.51
N GLY A 371 -1.26 8.15 21.95
CA GLY A 371 -2.17 8.85 21.02
C GLY A 371 -3.09 7.94 20.20
N LEU A 372 -3.16 6.63 20.44
CA LEU A 372 -3.96 5.68 19.65
C LEU A 372 -5.43 6.10 19.50
N VAL A 373 -6.04 6.65 20.55
CA VAL A 373 -7.42 7.16 20.51
C VAL A 373 -7.55 8.33 19.52
N LEU A 374 -6.55 9.20 19.46
CA LEU A 374 -6.52 10.35 18.55
C LEU A 374 -6.35 9.88 17.09
N PHE A 375 -5.54 8.87 16.83
CA PHE A 375 -5.44 8.22 15.53
C PHE A 375 -6.76 7.53 15.12
N ALA A 376 -7.46 6.91 16.06
CA ALA A 376 -8.76 6.31 15.79
C ALA A 376 -9.81 7.37 15.39
N VAL A 377 -9.82 8.54 16.05
CA VAL A 377 -10.65 9.68 15.63
C VAL A 377 -10.31 10.12 14.21
N ALA A 378 -9.03 10.30 13.92
CA ALA A 378 -8.58 10.70 12.58
C ALA A 378 -8.98 9.71 11.49
N CYS A 379 -8.78 8.41 11.74
CA CYS A 379 -9.21 7.36 10.81
C CYS A 379 -10.72 7.33 10.60
N GLY A 380 -11.51 7.43 11.68
CA GLY A 380 -12.97 7.44 11.59
C GLY A 380 -13.52 8.62 10.79
N VAL A 381 -12.99 9.82 11.04
CA VAL A 381 -13.39 11.03 10.30
C VAL A 381 -12.98 10.93 8.83
N SER A 382 -11.74 10.56 8.56
CA SER A 382 -11.25 10.43 7.18
C SER A 382 -11.98 9.34 6.42
N TYR A 383 -12.22 8.18 7.02
CA TYR A 383 -12.99 7.08 6.43
C TYR A 383 -14.40 7.52 6.01
N MET A 384 -15.10 8.23 6.89
CA MET A 384 -16.46 8.67 6.61
C MET A 384 -16.49 9.74 5.52
N LEU A 385 -15.62 10.75 5.60
CA LEU A 385 -15.61 11.90 4.71
C LEU A 385 -14.97 11.64 3.34
N SER A 386 -14.13 10.61 3.19
CA SER A 386 -13.60 10.19 1.88
C SER A 386 -14.68 9.61 0.95
N GLY A 387 -15.90 9.43 1.45
CA GLY A 387 -17.00 8.90 0.66
C GLY A 387 -16.70 7.53 0.07
N TYR A 388 -16.98 7.34 -1.21
CA TYR A 388 -16.78 6.06 -1.90
C TYR A 388 -15.57 6.05 -2.84
N TYR A 389 -14.68 7.03 -2.69
CA TYR A 389 -13.42 7.06 -3.43
C TYR A 389 -12.42 6.06 -2.85
N GLY A 390 -11.58 5.48 -3.72
CA GLY A 390 -10.55 4.55 -3.32
C GLY A 390 -9.54 4.28 -4.43
N LEU A 391 -8.30 3.92 -4.08
CA LEU A 391 -7.25 3.59 -5.04
C LEU A 391 -7.52 2.26 -5.78
N TYR A 392 -8.32 1.38 -5.20
CA TYR A 392 -8.58 0.05 -5.75
C TYR A 392 -10.00 -0.05 -6.29
N SER A 393 -10.18 0.17 -7.60
CA SER A 393 -11.49 0.10 -8.28
C SER A 393 -12.18 -1.26 -8.16
N SER A 394 -11.42 -2.32 -7.90
CA SER A 394 -11.97 -3.65 -7.62
C SER A 394 -12.48 -3.81 -6.19
N GLN A 395 -12.20 -2.90 -5.27
CA GLN A 395 -12.71 -2.94 -3.91
C GLN A 395 -14.22 -2.76 -3.90
N LYS A 396 -14.94 -3.60 -3.18
CA LYS A 396 -16.40 -3.48 -3.02
C LYS A 396 -16.74 -2.73 -1.74
N ILE A 397 -17.63 -1.78 -1.84
CA ILE A 397 -18.23 -1.10 -0.70
C ILE A 397 -19.59 -1.74 -0.49
N MET A 398 -19.68 -2.60 0.54
CA MET A 398 -20.86 -3.42 0.80
C MET A 398 -21.94 -2.63 1.54
N TYR A 399 -21.53 -1.77 2.48
CA TYR A 399 -22.43 -0.94 3.26
C TYR A 399 -22.10 0.54 3.12
N SER A 400 -23.11 1.37 3.16
CA SER A 400 -22.95 2.83 3.15
C SER A 400 -22.14 3.29 4.36
N LYS A 401 -21.22 4.25 4.15
CA LYS A 401 -20.44 4.86 5.24
C LYS A 401 -21.25 5.83 6.10
N THR A 402 -22.44 6.23 5.65
CA THR A 402 -23.28 7.25 6.32
C THR A 402 -24.61 6.73 6.83
N LYS A 403 -25.05 5.56 6.35
CA LYS A 403 -26.31 4.92 6.75
C LYS A 403 -26.12 3.41 6.88
N PRO A 404 -26.85 2.71 7.74
CA PRO A 404 -26.81 1.26 7.86
C PRO A 404 -27.55 0.58 6.69
N GLU A 405 -27.11 0.82 5.46
CA GLU A 405 -27.75 0.41 4.21
C GLU A 405 -26.74 -0.39 3.36
N TYR A 406 -27.21 -1.52 2.84
CA TYR A 406 -26.45 -2.35 1.92
C TYR A 406 -26.49 -1.75 0.51
N ILE A 407 -25.32 -1.45 -0.07
CA ILE A 407 -25.22 -0.76 -1.38
C ILE A 407 -24.48 -1.55 -2.45
N ASN A 408 -23.49 -2.36 -2.09
CA ASN A 408 -22.68 -3.22 -2.98
C ASN A 408 -22.21 -2.53 -4.27
N ILE A 409 -21.49 -1.45 -4.14
CA ILE A 409 -20.89 -0.70 -5.27
C ILE A 409 -19.37 -0.91 -5.32
N ASN A 410 -18.73 -0.61 -6.45
CA ASN A 410 -17.28 -0.51 -6.50
C ASN A 410 -16.80 0.81 -5.92
N ALA A 411 -15.60 0.85 -5.38
CA ALA A 411 -14.92 2.12 -5.09
C ALA A 411 -14.70 2.90 -6.39
N LYS A 412 -14.79 4.24 -6.27
CA LYS A 412 -14.62 5.17 -7.39
C LYS A 412 -13.16 5.58 -7.51
#